data_ddab291b649c204bca015f3c6739d80b
#
_entry.id   ddab291b649c204bca015f3c6739d80b
#
_cell.length_a   1.000
_cell.length_b   1.000
_cell.length_c   1.000
_cell.angle_alpha   90.00
_cell.angle_beta   90.00
_cell.angle_gamma   90.00
#
_symmetry.space_group_name_H-M   'P 1'
#
loop_
_entity.id
_entity.type
_entity.pdbx_description
1 polymer ?
#
loop_
_entity_poly.entity_id
_entity_poly.type
_entity_poly.pdbx_seq_one_letter_code
_entity_poly.pdbx_strand_id
1 'polypeptide(L)'
;GHSYVETQSGHEGRTVPAAVVFAKSGQRLKLLMSTSLFGVKYLLTNAPDEYLKNPVKPEDVTLDLLEEAQGQGYLVDDGLILNPSYQGTRDMWVVDDVRLKQLARFGVENQRIEQLHEQARIKLLEAEQHLKNKEYDAFISKSREAWGLEARAIAATENWDEGNQ
;
A
#
# COMPACT_ATOMS: atom_id res chain seq x y z
N GLY A 1 -20.91 5.61 -5.39
CA GLY A 1 -20.37 5.09 -6.63
C GLY A 1 -20.56 3.58 -6.71
N HIS A 2 -21.04 3.10 -7.82
CA HIS A 2 -21.18 1.66 -8.04
C HIS A 2 -19.92 1.16 -8.77
N SER A 3 -19.26 0.17 -8.18
CA SER A 3 -18.16 -0.55 -8.83
C SER A 3 -18.71 -1.83 -9.49
N TYR A 4 -18.39 -2.02 -10.75
CA TYR A 4 -18.63 -3.30 -11.45
C TYR A 4 -17.29 -3.99 -11.64
N VAL A 5 -17.21 -5.24 -11.24
CA VAL A 5 -16.08 -6.11 -11.55
C VAL A 5 -16.53 -7.01 -12.70
N GLU A 6 -15.95 -6.82 -13.86
CA GLU A 6 -16.16 -7.69 -15.02
C GLU A 6 -14.89 -8.54 -15.22
N THR A 7 -15.06 -9.85 -15.17
CA THR A 7 -14.00 -10.80 -15.50
C THR A 7 -14.09 -11.16 -16.97
N GLN A 8 -13.14 -10.68 -17.79
CA GLN A 8 -13.01 -11.15 -19.16
C GLN A 8 -12.11 -12.38 -19.23
N SER A 9 -12.62 -13.46 -19.79
CA SER A 9 -11.83 -14.63 -20.15
C SER A 9 -11.08 -14.34 -21.45
N GLY A 10 -9.75 -14.25 -21.37
CA GLY A 10 -8.91 -14.17 -22.56
C GLY A 10 -8.86 -15.49 -23.32
N HIS A 11 -8.47 -15.45 -24.59
CA HIS A 11 -8.51 -16.55 -25.56
C HIS A 11 -7.67 -17.80 -25.23
N GLU A 12 -6.95 -17.80 -24.11
CA GLU A 12 -6.11 -18.91 -23.64
C GLU A 12 -6.49 -19.40 -22.23
N GLY A 13 -7.72 -19.20 -21.79
CA GLY A 13 -8.21 -19.69 -20.50
C GLY A 13 -7.59 -18.98 -19.27
N ARG A 14 -6.86 -17.89 -19.46
CA ARG A 14 -6.43 -17.02 -18.38
C ARG A 14 -7.45 -15.93 -18.16
N THR A 15 -8.13 -15.99 -17.04
CA THR A 15 -8.97 -14.89 -16.56
C THR A 15 -8.06 -13.76 -16.12
N VAL A 16 -8.07 -12.64 -16.84
CA VAL A 16 -7.44 -11.40 -16.37
C VAL A 16 -8.52 -10.62 -15.62
N PRO A 17 -8.42 -10.47 -14.30
CA PRO A 17 -9.38 -9.66 -13.57
C PRO A 17 -9.23 -8.21 -13.99
N ALA A 18 -10.28 -7.65 -14.58
CA ALA A 18 -10.35 -6.24 -14.90
C ALA A 18 -11.48 -5.60 -14.07
N ALA A 19 -11.18 -4.51 -13.41
CA ALA A 19 -12.16 -3.70 -12.73
C ALA A 19 -12.37 -2.40 -13.51
N VAL A 20 -13.61 -2.10 -13.85
CA VAL A 20 -13.99 -0.83 -14.48
C VAL A 20 -14.74 0.01 -13.46
N VAL A 21 -14.22 1.19 -13.19
CA VAL A 21 -14.81 2.14 -12.24
C VAL A 21 -15.28 3.37 -12.99
N PHE A 22 -16.56 3.67 -12.90
CA PHE A 22 -17.13 4.90 -13.47
C PHE A 22 -17.10 6.02 -12.43
N ALA A 23 -16.46 7.13 -12.78
CA ALA A 23 -16.38 8.30 -11.93
C ALA A 23 -16.54 9.58 -12.75
N LYS A 24 -17.00 10.63 -12.09
CA LYS A 24 -17.18 11.95 -12.73
C LYS A 24 -15.88 12.72 -12.71
N SER A 25 -15.70 13.60 -13.71
CA SER A 25 -14.61 14.60 -13.71
C SER A 25 -14.60 15.40 -12.40
N GLY A 26 -13.42 15.72 -11.90
CA GLY A 26 -13.21 16.42 -10.64
C GLY A 26 -13.29 15.53 -9.38
N GLN A 27 -13.67 14.26 -9.51
CA GLN A 27 -13.70 13.34 -8.37
C GLN A 27 -12.32 12.74 -8.12
N ARG A 28 -12.07 12.41 -6.84
CA ARG A 28 -10.91 11.62 -6.42
C ARG A 28 -11.34 10.21 -6.08
N LEU A 29 -10.55 9.24 -6.52
CA LEU A 29 -10.79 7.82 -6.29
C LEU A 29 -9.73 7.24 -5.38
N LYS A 30 -10.18 6.43 -4.45
CA LYS A 30 -9.36 5.49 -3.68
C LYS A 30 -9.79 4.08 -4.06
N LEU A 31 -8.85 3.25 -4.42
CA LEU A 31 -9.10 1.86 -4.76
C LEU A 31 -8.62 0.97 -3.61
N LEU A 32 -9.51 0.12 -3.15
CA LEU A 32 -9.20 -0.92 -2.18
C LEU A 32 -9.45 -2.26 -2.85
N MET A 33 -8.40 -3.06 -2.98
CA MET A 33 -8.49 -4.42 -3.51
C MET A 33 -8.15 -5.41 -2.39
N SER A 34 -9.06 -6.35 -2.15
CA SER A 34 -8.85 -7.45 -1.23
C SER A 34 -8.71 -8.73 -2.05
N THR A 35 -7.61 -9.44 -1.89
CA THR A 35 -7.48 -10.78 -2.44
C THR A 35 -7.98 -11.77 -1.41
N SER A 36 -9.04 -12.50 -1.75
CA SER A 36 -9.80 -13.34 -0.84
C SER A 36 -9.05 -14.53 -0.24
N LEU A 37 -7.88 -14.91 -0.77
CA LEU A 37 -7.19 -16.12 -0.34
C LEU A 37 -6.22 -15.92 0.85
N PHE A 38 -5.72 -14.70 1.09
CA PHE A 38 -4.73 -14.44 2.14
C PHE A 38 -4.91 -13.07 2.83
N GLY A 39 -6.06 -12.42 2.70
CA GLY A 39 -6.34 -11.16 3.38
C GLY A 39 -5.45 -9.97 2.95
N VAL A 40 -4.57 -10.14 1.98
CA VAL A 40 -3.67 -9.08 1.53
C VAL A 40 -4.49 -7.99 0.84
N LYS A 41 -4.58 -6.85 1.48
CA LYS A 41 -5.24 -5.66 0.95
C LYS A 41 -4.26 -4.91 0.06
N TYR A 42 -4.68 -4.60 -1.14
CA TYR A 42 -3.97 -3.69 -2.02
C TYR A 42 -4.67 -2.34 -2.00
N LEU A 43 -3.92 -1.31 -1.68
CA LEU A 43 -4.45 0.05 -1.57
C LEU A 43 -3.83 0.93 -2.65
N LEU A 44 -4.68 1.68 -3.35
CA LEU A 44 -4.29 2.79 -4.20
C LEU A 44 -5.04 4.02 -3.70
N THR A 45 -4.42 4.77 -2.82
CA THR A 45 -5.05 5.86 -2.08
C THR A 45 -4.32 7.19 -2.21
N ASN A 46 -3.19 7.21 -2.90
CA ASN A 46 -2.33 8.39 -3.05
C ASN A 46 -1.91 8.97 -1.69
N ALA A 47 -1.26 8.12 -0.88
CA ALA A 47 -0.69 8.54 0.39
C ALA A 47 0.46 9.55 0.20
N PRO A 48 0.78 10.38 1.21
CA PRO A 48 1.82 11.39 1.10
C PRO A 48 3.21 10.79 0.80
N ASP A 49 3.85 11.21 -0.30
CA ASP A 49 5.19 10.75 -0.71
C ASP A 49 6.27 11.04 0.33
N GLU A 50 6.21 12.21 0.93
CA GLU A 50 7.21 12.66 1.89
C GLU A 50 7.22 11.82 3.16
N TYR A 51 6.10 11.18 3.50
CA TYR A 51 6.00 10.35 4.69
C TYR A 51 6.96 9.14 4.62
N LEU A 52 7.10 8.52 3.45
CA LEU A 52 8.02 7.39 3.25
C LEU A 52 9.48 7.75 3.58
N LYS A 53 9.88 8.99 3.27
CA LYS A 53 11.23 9.51 3.51
C LYS A 53 11.44 9.91 4.97
N ASN A 54 10.43 10.49 5.59
CA ASN A 54 10.48 11.04 6.93
C ASN A 54 9.32 10.54 7.79
N PRO A 55 9.30 9.24 8.16
CA PRO A 55 8.25 8.71 9.02
C PRO A 55 8.30 9.39 10.41
N VAL A 56 7.13 9.62 10.98
CA VAL A 56 7.03 10.20 12.33
C VAL A 56 7.41 9.19 13.41
N LYS A 57 7.72 9.70 14.61
CA LYS A 57 7.89 8.87 15.80
C LYS A 57 6.53 8.50 16.40
N PRO A 58 6.42 7.44 17.21
CA PRO A 58 5.16 7.05 17.86
C PRO A 58 4.50 8.18 18.63
N GLU A 59 5.25 9.01 19.33
CA GLU A 59 4.76 10.15 20.12
C GLU A 59 4.14 11.27 19.25
N ASP A 60 4.51 11.37 17.99
CA ASP A 60 4.08 12.42 17.06
C ASP A 60 2.84 12.05 16.23
N VAL A 61 2.28 10.85 16.44
CA VAL A 61 1.07 10.41 15.74
C VAL A 61 -0.14 11.20 16.23
N THR A 62 -0.83 11.86 15.31
CA THR A 62 -2.05 12.64 15.54
C THR A 62 -3.23 12.03 14.77
N LEU A 63 -4.45 12.44 15.11
CA LEU A 63 -5.65 12.06 14.35
C LEU A 63 -5.58 12.59 12.91
N ASP A 64 -5.09 13.82 12.72
CA ASP A 64 -4.93 14.41 11.40
C ASP A 64 -3.96 13.58 10.54
N LEU A 65 -2.86 13.12 11.12
CA LEU A 65 -1.91 12.24 10.43
C LEU A 65 -2.53 10.89 10.05
N LEU A 66 -3.39 10.33 10.90
CA LEU A 66 -4.11 9.09 10.58
C LEU A 66 -5.06 9.29 9.39
N GLU A 67 -5.67 10.45 9.25
CA GLU A 67 -6.50 10.80 8.08
C GLU A 67 -5.64 11.02 6.84
N GLU A 68 -4.56 11.78 6.95
CA GLU A 68 -3.62 12.04 5.84
C GLU A 68 -2.99 10.75 5.31
N ALA A 69 -2.62 9.83 6.18
CA ALA A 69 -2.05 8.53 5.82
C ALA A 69 -2.99 7.69 4.94
N GLN A 70 -4.30 7.88 5.06
CA GLN A 70 -5.28 7.23 4.19
C GLN A 70 -5.28 7.76 2.75
N GLY A 71 -4.47 8.77 2.47
CA GLY A 71 -4.29 9.36 1.16
C GLY A 71 -5.43 10.26 0.71
N GLN A 72 -5.14 11.07 -0.29
CA GLN A 72 -6.10 12.03 -0.88
C GLN A 72 -6.94 11.42 -2.01
N GLY A 73 -6.57 10.25 -2.49
CA GLY A 73 -7.10 9.67 -3.71
C GLY A 73 -6.42 10.23 -4.98
N TYR A 74 -6.62 9.54 -6.07
CA TYR A 74 -6.15 9.94 -7.40
C TYR A 74 -7.24 10.72 -8.11
N LEU A 75 -6.87 11.84 -8.74
CA LEU A 75 -7.83 12.64 -9.51
C LEU A 75 -8.21 11.89 -10.79
N VAL A 76 -9.50 11.75 -11.05
CA VAL A 76 -10.00 11.04 -12.23
C VAL A 76 -9.50 11.66 -13.53
N ASP A 77 -9.38 12.98 -13.56
CA ASP A 77 -8.96 13.74 -14.74
C ASP A 77 -7.47 13.51 -15.08
N ASP A 78 -6.65 13.02 -14.17
CA ASP A 78 -5.25 12.65 -14.46
C ASP A 78 -5.15 11.42 -15.38
N GLY A 79 -6.20 10.62 -15.47
CA GLY A 79 -6.40 9.58 -16.46
C GLY A 79 -5.49 8.34 -16.34
N LEU A 80 -4.35 8.44 -15.66
CA LEU A 80 -3.37 7.35 -15.59
C LEU A 80 -2.63 7.34 -14.25
N ILE A 81 -2.62 6.18 -13.61
CA ILE A 81 -1.76 5.93 -12.44
C ILE A 81 -0.52 5.18 -12.92
N LEU A 82 0.64 5.84 -12.83
CA LEU A 82 1.90 5.24 -13.19
C LEU A 82 2.38 4.28 -12.08
N ASN A 83 2.95 3.15 -12.50
CA ASN A 83 3.55 2.16 -11.58
C ASN A 83 2.61 1.75 -10.42
N PRO A 84 1.40 1.25 -10.69
CA PRO A 84 0.40 1.00 -9.65
C PRO A 84 0.86 -0.01 -8.58
N SER A 85 1.72 -0.95 -8.93
CA SER A 85 2.29 -1.90 -7.95
C SER A 85 3.18 -1.21 -6.92
N TYR A 86 4.03 -0.27 -7.36
CA TYR A 86 4.85 0.53 -6.46
C TYR A 86 3.97 1.47 -5.60
N GLN A 87 3.06 2.19 -6.25
CA GLN A 87 2.17 3.13 -5.58
C GLN A 87 1.31 2.44 -4.52
N GLY A 88 0.75 1.27 -4.83
CA GLY A 88 -0.06 0.51 -3.90
C GLY A 88 0.74 -0.01 -2.70
N THR A 89 1.95 -0.49 -2.91
CA THR A 89 2.84 -0.93 -1.82
C THR A 89 3.21 0.24 -0.91
N ARG A 90 3.53 1.39 -1.48
CA ARG A 90 3.81 2.62 -0.73
C ARG A 90 2.60 3.06 0.09
N ASP A 91 1.43 3.10 -0.53
CA ASP A 91 0.20 3.52 0.15
C ASP A 91 -0.14 2.60 1.32
N MET A 92 0.00 1.28 1.15
CA MET A 92 -0.14 0.31 2.24
C MET A 92 0.87 0.57 3.35
N TRP A 93 2.15 0.74 2.98
CA TRP A 93 3.21 0.98 3.95
C TRP A 93 2.93 2.22 4.82
N VAL A 94 2.51 3.33 4.22
CA VAL A 94 2.22 4.58 4.95
C VAL A 94 1.08 4.38 5.96
N VAL A 95 0.00 3.74 5.54
CA VAL A 95 -1.15 3.47 6.44
C VAL A 95 -0.74 2.57 7.59
N ASP A 96 0.01 1.52 7.29
CA ASP A 96 0.42 0.54 8.30
C ASP A 96 1.46 1.12 9.26
N ASP A 97 2.40 1.94 8.77
CA ASP A 97 3.38 2.61 9.63
C ASP A 97 2.71 3.51 10.69
N VAL A 98 1.76 4.33 10.27
CA VAL A 98 1.04 5.20 11.21
C VAL A 98 0.23 4.38 12.23
N ARG A 99 -0.38 3.28 11.81
CA ARG A 99 -1.12 2.37 12.71
C ARG A 99 -0.21 1.64 13.68
N LEU A 100 0.92 1.11 13.22
CA LEU A 100 1.90 0.44 14.09
C LEU A 100 2.45 1.39 15.15
N LYS A 101 2.76 2.63 14.77
CA LYS A 101 3.23 3.66 15.70
C LYS A 101 2.16 4.10 16.68
N GLN A 102 0.90 4.14 16.27
CA GLN A 102 -0.21 4.37 17.18
C GLN A 102 -0.31 3.26 18.23
N LEU A 103 -0.16 1.99 17.83
CA LEU A 103 -0.14 0.86 18.75
C LEU A 103 1.07 0.92 19.70
N ALA A 104 2.24 1.27 19.19
CA ALA A 104 3.47 1.44 20.00
C ALA A 104 3.29 2.47 21.12
N ARG A 105 2.51 3.53 20.91
CA ARG A 105 2.17 4.50 21.98
C ARG A 105 1.46 3.87 23.17
N PHE A 106 0.75 2.77 22.94
CA PHE A 106 0.05 2.00 23.99
C PHE A 106 0.87 0.80 24.47
N GLY A 107 2.16 0.74 24.14
CA GLY A 107 3.04 -0.35 24.53
C GLY A 107 2.86 -1.65 23.74
N VAL A 108 2.16 -1.58 22.62
CA VAL A 108 1.91 -2.72 21.73
C VAL A 108 2.94 -2.70 20.61
N GLU A 109 3.99 -3.52 20.75
CA GLU A 109 5.10 -3.60 19.80
C GLU A 109 5.41 -5.05 19.45
N ASN A 110 5.80 -5.28 18.19
CA ASN A 110 6.27 -6.57 17.71
C ASN A 110 7.50 -6.38 16.83
N GLN A 111 8.66 -6.74 17.36
CA GLN A 111 9.94 -6.54 16.71
C GLN A 111 10.02 -7.18 15.31
N ARG A 112 9.42 -8.35 15.11
CA ARG A 112 9.45 -9.02 13.81
C ARG A 112 8.65 -8.23 12.76
N ILE A 113 7.47 -7.74 13.14
CA ILE A 113 6.63 -6.92 12.25
C ILE A 113 7.35 -5.62 11.90
N GLU A 114 7.93 -4.95 12.88
CA GLU A 114 8.69 -3.72 12.69
C GLU A 114 9.89 -3.90 11.76
N GLN A 115 10.63 -5.02 11.91
CA GLN A 115 11.75 -5.34 11.04
C GLN A 115 11.33 -5.57 9.59
N LEU A 116 10.26 -6.34 9.36
CA LEU A 116 9.73 -6.59 8.01
C LEU A 116 9.24 -5.30 7.38
N HIS A 117 8.54 -4.49 8.15
CA HIS A 117 7.99 -3.21 7.73
C HIS A 117 9.09 -2.21 7.36
N GLU A 118 10.14 -2.08 8.18
CA GLU A 118 11.28 -1.20 7.86
C GLU A 118 12.09 -1.71 6.67
N GLN A 119 12.26 -3.02 6.51
CA GLN A 119 12.89 -3.58 5.31
C GLN A 119 12.07 -3.27 4.04
N ALA A 120 10.75 -3.31 4.12
CA ALA A 120 9.87 -2.91 3.02
C ALA A 120 10.07 -1.44 2.64
N ARG A 121 10.19 -0.55 3.63
CA ARG A 121 10.50 0.86 3.42
C ARG A 121 11.82 1.08 2.67
N ILE A 122 12.88 0.39 3.11
CA ILE A 122 14.19 0.47 2.45
C ILE A 122 14.08 0.07 0.97
N LYS A 123 13.35 -1.02 0.67
CA LYS A 123 13.13 -1.47 -0.70
C LYS A 123 12.32 -0.48 -1.55
N LEU A 124 11.34 0.18 -0.95
CA LEU A 124 10.59 1.25 -1.63
C LEU A 124 11.48 2.45 -1.97
N LEU A 125 12.35 2.86 -1.06
CA LEU A 125 13.31 3.95 -1.30
C LEU A 125 14.35 3.57 -2.37
N GLU A 126 14.86 2.33 -2.35
CA GLU A 126 15.73 1.81 -3.41
C GLU A 126 15.02 1.79 -4.76
N ALA A 127 13.76 1.35 -4.80
CA ALA A 127 12.95 1.35 -6.02
C ALA A 127 12.77 2.77 -6.58
N GLU A 128 12.45 3.74 -5.74
CA GLU A 128 12.33 5.14 -6.16
C GLU A 128 13.62 5.67 -6.77
N GLN A 129 14.78 5.32 -6.19
CA GLN A 129 16.07 5.72 -6.72
C GLN A 129 16.36 5.09 -8.08
N HIS A 130 16.07 3.80 -8.27
CA HIS A 130 16.19 3.13 -9.56
C HIS A 130 15.27 3.75 -10.61
N LEU A 131 14.05 4.12 -10.24
CA LEU A 131 13.12 4.80 -11.15
C LEU A 131 13.67 6.15 -11.61
N LYS A 132 14.25 6.95 -10.71
CA LYS A 132 14.92 8.22 -11.04
C LYS A 132 16.08 8.04 -12.00
N ASN A 133 16.82 6.94 -11.86
CA ASN A 133 17.95 6.59 -12.72
C ASN A 133 17.52 5.88 -14.02
N LYS A 134 16.21 5.69 -14.23
CA LYS A 134 15.64 4.97 -15.38
C LYS A 134 16.08 3.50 -15.47
N GLU A 135 16.39 2.90 -14.35
CA GLU A 135 16.75 1.49 -14.19
C GLU A 135 15.49 0.67 -13.90
N TYR A 136 14.66 0.49 -14.93
CA TYR A 136 13.29 -0.03 -14.77
C TYR A 136 13.22 -1.47 -14.27
N ASP A 137 14.14 -2.34 -14.68
CA ASP A 137 14.17 -3.74 -14.21
C ASP A 137 14.47 -3.80 -12.70
N ALA A 138 15.44 -3.02 -12.24
CA ALA A 138 15.77 -2.90 -10.83
C ALA A 138 14.61 -2.28 -10.03
N PHE A 139 13.94 -1.26 -10.58
CA PHE A 139 12.76 -0.66 -10.00
C PHE A 139 11.64 -1.70 -9.78
N ILE A 140 11.32 -2.50 -10.78
CA ILE A 140 10.30 -3.55 -10.71
C ILE A 140 10.70 -4.62 -9.68
N SER A 141 11.96 -5.05 -9.67
CA SER A 141 12.47 -6.03 -8.73
C SER A 141 12.35 -5.55 -7.28
N LYS A 142 12.79 -4.33 -6.99
CA LYS A 142 12.71 -3.73 -5.65
C LYS A 142 11.27 -3.48 -5.21
N SER A 143 10.39 -3.07 -6.11
CA SER A 143 8.96 -2.91 -5.84
C SER A 143 8.30 -4.22 -5.43
N ARG A 144 8.65 -5.33 -6.09
CA ARG A 144 8.16 -6.68 -5.74
C ARG A 144 8.70 -7.16 -4.40
N GLU A 145 9.98 -6.93 -4.12
CA GLU A 145 10.59 -7.25 -2.82
C GLU A 145 9.88 -6.48 -1.69
N ALA A 146 9.65 -5.18 -1.87
CA ALA A 146 8.93 -4.35 -0.92
C ALA A 146 7.52 -4.87 -0.64
N TRP A 147 6.78 -5.21 -1.70
CA TRP A 147 5.45 -5.77 -1.56
C TRP A 147 5.45 -7.10 -0.79
N GLY A 148 6.38 -7.99 -1.09
CA GLY A 148 6.50 -9.28 -0.40
C GLY A 148 6.83 -9.12 1.09
N LEU A 149 7.67 -8.16 1.45
CA LEU A 149 8.00 -7.84 2.85
C LEU A 149 6.81 -7.26 3.59
N GLU A 150 6.13 -6.30 3.00
CA GLU A 150 4.94 -5.67 3.61
C GLU A 150 3.78 -6.65 3.76
N ALA A 151 3.53 -7.49 2.77
CA ALA A 151 2.53 -8.54 2.84
C ALA A 151 2.79 -9.53 4.00
N ARG A 152 4.06 -9.87 4.25
CA ARG A 152 4.45 -10.69 5.40
C ARG A 152 4.27 -9.97 6.74
N ALA A 153 4.55 -8.67 6.79
CA ALA A 153 4.32 -7.86 7.97
C ALA A 153 2.82 -7.81 8.33
N ILE A 154 1.96 -7.58 7.35
CA ILE A 154 0.50 -7.57 7.52
C ILE A 154 0.00 -8.94 7.99
N ALA A 155 0.41 -10.03 7.35
CA ALA A 155 0.03 -11.38 7.74
C ALA A 155 0.46 -11.72 9.17
N ALA A 156 1.65 -11.27 9.60
CA ALA A 156 2.13 -11.44 10.97
C ALA A 156 1.29 -10.65 11.98
N THR A 157 0.76 -9.48 11.60
CA THR A 157 -0.13 -8.67 12.43
C THR A 157 -1.47 -9.38 12.64
N GLU A 158 -2.07 -9.94 11.60
CA GLU A 158 -3.33 -10.69 11.68
C GLU A 158 -3.21 -11.92 12.59
N ASN A 159 -2.14 -12.71 12.43
CA ASN A 159 -1.90 -13.87 13.28
C ASN A 159 -1.64 -13.51 14.75
N TRP A 160 -1.10 -12.33 15.01
CA TRP A 160 -0.84 -11.88 16.38
C TRP A 160 -2.13 -11.50 17.11
N ASP A 161 -3.07 -10.89 16.43
CA ASP A 161 -4.39 -10.55 16.99
C ASP A 161 -5.19 -11.82 17.35
N GLU A 162 -5.12 -12.87 16.53
CA GLU A 162 -5.78 -14.15 16.80
C GLU A 162 -5.17 -14.93 17.99
N GLY A 163 -3.86 -14.77 18.22
CA GLY A 163 -3.15 -15.45 19.32
C GLY A 163 -3.32 -14.80 20.70
N ASN A 164 -3.80 -13.56 20.77
CA ASN A 164 -3.98 -12.81 22.00
C ASN A 164 -5.45 -12.70 22.46
N GLN A 165 -6.37 -13.37 21.80
CA GLN A 165 -7.75 -13.56 22.24
C GLN A 165 -7.89 -14.85 23.07
#